data_7235021164ead2ceaee57dea735b8a12
#
_entry.id   7235021164ead2ceaee57dea735b8a12
#
_cell.length_a   1.000
_cell.length_b   1.000
_cell.length_c   1.000
_cell.angle_alpha   90.00
_cell.angle_beta   90.00
_cell.angle_gamma   90.00
#
_symmetry.space_group_name_H-M   'P 1'
#
loop_
_entity.id
_entity.type
_entity.pdbx_description
1 polymer ?
#
loop_
_entity_poly.entity_id
_entity_poly.type
_entity_poly.pdbx_seq_one_letter_code
_entity_poly.pdbx_strand_id
1 'polypeptide(L)'
;MVAGAQQTVTVGRQVRVAWLVILVMMVASQLGLTRSAFAESLDQEIDRLKADVADLSQTLYQLEENVLYPVDTQVAVFLTLRNREGLDLDSVELYLNDTPVASHLYTDQERDSLKQGGVQRLYIGNLPHGAHQLKAVLTARSANERFVRREATHQFRKRPGESRIQMSLDAAAPDYEPVVSFQEWK
;
A
#
# COMPACT_ATOMS: atom_id res chain seq x y z
N MET A 1 39.84 -76.78 -49.76
CA MET A 1 40.76 -75.73 -49.32
C MET A 1 40.21 -74.40 -49.80
N VAL A 2 40.18 -73.41 -48.92
CA VAL A 2 39.80 -72.01 -49.03
C VAL A 2 38.38 -71.74 -48.53
N ALA A 3 38.27 -71.56 -47.24
CA ALA A 3 37.17 -70.78 -46.59
C ALA A 3 37.86 -69.88 -45.59
N GLY A 4 37.78 -68.56 -45.78
CA GLY A 4 38.28 -67.63 -44.76
C GLY A 4 38.65 -66.22 -45.26
N ALA A 5 37.72 -65.46 -45.79
CA ALA A 5 37.99 -64.04 -46.00
C ALA A 5 36.69 -63.22 -46.30
N GLN A 6 35.68 -63.29 -45.49
CA GLN A 6 34.52 -62.42 -45.66
C GLN A 6 33.93 -61.78 -44.35
N GLN A 7 34.54 -61.93 -43.18
CA GLN A 7 33.95 -61.44 -41.92
C GLN A 7 34.56 -60.17 -41.36
N THR A 8 35.59 -59.60 -41.92
CA THR A 8 36.27 -58.43 -41.31
C THR A 8 35.78 -57.07 -41.82
N VAL A 9 35.00 -56.99 -42.90
CA VAL A 9 34.56 -55.70 -43.52
C VAL A 9 33.27 -55.15 -42.87
N THR A 10 32.41 -55.99 -42.32
CA THR A 10 31.13 -55.63 -41.76
C THR A 10 31.22 -54.95 -40.37
N VAL A 11 32.19 -55.35 -39.57
CA VAL A 11 32.37 -54.84 -38.20
C VAL A 11 32.82 -53.35 -38.18
N GLY A 12 33.74 -53.00 -39.11
CA GLY A 12 34.29 -51.65 -39.20
C GLY A 12 33.22 -50.56 -39.64
N ARG A 13 32.19 -50.99 -40.35
CA ARG A 13 31.13 -50.10 -40.84
C ARG A 13 30.09 -49.88 -39.75
N GLN A 14 29.75 -50.88 -38.99
CA GLN A 14 28.83 -50.77 -37.82
C GLN A 14 29.38 -49.83 -36.71
N VAL A 15 30.68 -49.95 -36.42
CA VAL A 15 31.37 -49.12 -35.42
C VAL A 15 31.44 -47.70 -35.86
N ARG A 16 31.65 -47.36 -37.11
CA ARG A 16 31.65 -45.99 -37.64
C ARG A 16 30.27 -45.35 -37.62
N VAL A 17 29.23 -46.11 -37.91
CA VAL A 17 27.85 -45.62 -37.81
C VAL A 17 27.44 -45.37 -36.36
N ALA A 18 27.82 -46.24 -35.42
CA ALA A 18 27.59 -46.07 -34.01
C ALA A 18 28.28 -44.79 -33.46
N TRP A 19 29.52 -44.52 -33.86
CA TRP A 19 30.26 -43.32 -33.49
C TRP A 19 29.64 -42.03 -34.06
N LEU A 20 29.14 -42.06 -35.28
CA LEU A 20 28.43 -40.95 -35.89
C LEU A 20 27.10 -40.63 -35.18
N VAL A 21 26.35 -41.66 -34.77
CA VAL A 21 25.11 -41.49 -34.01
C VAL A 21 25.38 -40.91 -32.64
N ILE A 22 26.42 -41.35 -31.96
CA ILE A 22 26.83 -40.81 -30.65
C ILE A 22 27.26 -39.34 -30.78
N LEU A 23 28.00 -39.00 -31.82
CA LEU A 23 28.49 -37.65 -32.07
C LEU A 23 27.32 -36.69 -32.42
N VAL A 24 26.33 -37.11 -33.19
CA VAL A 24 25.10 -36.36 -33.48
C VAL A 24 24.25 -36.18 -32.22
N MET A 25 24.12 -37.22 -31.37
CA MET A 25 23.42 -37.09 -30.09
C MET A 25 24.13 -36.13 -29.14
N MET A 26 25.44 -36.11 -29.11
CA MET A 26 26.24 -35.21 -28.27
C MET A 26 26.12 -33.75 -28.74
N VAL A 27 26.04 -33.47 -30.04
CA VAL A 27 25.82 -32.14 -30.61
C VAL A 27 24.38 -31.65 -30.35
N ALA A 28 23.39 -32.55 -30.46
CA ALA A 28 22.00 -32.22 -30.20
C ALA A 28 21.73 -31.85 -28.72
N SER A 29 22.48 -32.43 -27.77
CA SER A 29 22.35 -32.09 -26.34
C SER A 29 22.94 -30.73 -25.99
N GLN A 30 23.83 -30.15 -26.79
CA GLN A 30 24.38 -28.81 -26.57
C GLN A 30 23.43 -27.67 -27.00
N LEU A 31 22.51 -27.94 -27.92
CA LEU A 31 21.56 -26.93 -28.42
C LEU A 31 20.37 -26.66 -27.51
N GLY A 32 20.13 -27.50 -26.49
CA GLY A 32 19.02 -27.36 -25.55
C GLY A 32 19.33 -26.48 -24.34
N LEU A 33 20.61 -26.23 -24.01
CA LEU A 33 20.99 -25.53 -22.77
C LEU A 33 21.09 -24.01 -22.86
N THR A 34 21.06 -23.43 -24.07
CA THR A 34 21.26 -21.99 -24.24
C THR A 34 19.97 -21.17 -24.19
N ARG A 35 18.79 -21.79 -24.25
CA ARG A 35 17.50 -21.05 -24.23
C ARG A 35 17.03 -20.66 -22.85
N SER A 36 17.40 -21.38 -21.80
CA SER A 36 16.98 -21.10 -20.43
C SER A 36 17.71 -19.92 -19.80
N ALA A 37 18.97 -19.68 -20.15
CA ALA A 37 19.78 -18.61 -19.56
C ALA A 37 19.33 -17.20 -20.01
N PHE A 38 18.79 -17.06 -21.21
CA PHE A 38 18.30 -15.77 -21.70
C PHE A 38 16.94 -15.40 -21.12
N ALA A 39 16.06 -16.38 -20.88
CA ALA A 39 14.76 -16.15 -20.26
C ALA A 39 14.90 -15.72 -18.79
N GLU A 40 15.76 -16.37 -18.03
CA GLU A 40 16.04 -16.07 -16.63
C GLU A 40 16.71 -14.69 -16.45
N SER A 41 17.57 -14.28 -17.38
CA SER A 41 18.17 -12.95 -17.42
C SER A 41 17.13 -11.85 -17.69
N LEU A 42 16.17 -12.10 -18.59
CA LEU A 42 15.13 -11.16 -18.94
C LEU A 42 14.11 -10.98 -17.80
N ASP A 43 13.73 -12.05 -17.14
CA ASP A 43 12.83 -12.00 -15.98
C ASP A 43 13.47 -11.23 -14.81
N GLN A 44 14.75 -11.41 -14.55
CA GLN A 44 15.50 -10.65 -13.56
C GLN A 44 15.58 -9.17 -13.91
N GLU A 45 15.74 -8.83 -15.19
CA GLU A 45 15.75 -7.43 -15.66
C GLU A 45 14.37 -6.78 -15.50
N ILE A 46 13.30 -7.51 -15.81
CA ILE A 46 11.92 -7.06 -15.62
C ILE A 46 11.63 -6.81 -14.14
N ASP A 47 12.07 -7.69 -13.26
CA ASP A 47 11.85 -7.52 -11.82
C ASP A 47 12.65 -6.34 -11.25
N ARG A 48 13.87 -6.09 -11.74
CA ARG A 48 14.64 -4.88 -11.42
C ARG A 48 13.92 -3.62 -11.89
N LEU A 49 13.47 -3.59 -13.14
CA LEU A 49 12.74 -2.45 -13.67
C LEU A 49 11.46 -2.16 -12.90
N LYS A 50 10.72 -3.20 -12.48
CA LYS A 50 9.54 -3.05 -11.63
C LYS A 50 9.90 -2.44 -10.27
N ALA A 51 10.99 -2.90 -9.65
CA ALA A 51 11.49 -2.35 -8.39
C ALA A 51 11.91 -0.89 -8.55
N ASP A 52 12.66 -0.56 -9.61
CA ASP A 52 13.10 0.80 -9.90
C ASP A 52 11.92 1.75 -10.15
N VAL A 53 10.89 1.29 -10.88
CA VAL A 53 9.65 2.05 -11.11
C VAL A 53 8.87 2.27 -9.81
N ALA A 54 8.82 1.27 -8.94
CA ALA A 54 8.17 1.39 -7.64
C ALA A 54 8.90 2.41 -6.74
N ASP A 55 10.23 2.34 -6.68
CA ASP A 55 11.07 3.27 -5.91
C ASP A 55 10.96 4.70 -6.45
N LEU A 56 11.03 4.86 -7.77
CA LEU A 56 10.86 6.17 -8.42
C LEU A 56 9.46 6.75 -8.14
N SER A 57 8.43 5.92 -8.20
CA SER A 57 7.07 6.35 -7.89
C SER A 57 6.93 6.81 -6.45
N GLN A 58 7.50 6.07 -5.51
CA GLN A 58 7.53 6.45 -4.09
C GLN A 58 8.28 7.76 -3.88
N THR A 59 9.43 7.94 -4.54
CA THR A 59 10.22 9.17 -4.46
C THR A 59 9.45 10.37 -5.02
N LEU A 60 8.74 10.19 -6.15
CA LEU A 60 7.89 11.24 -6.72
C LEU A 60 6.76 11.65 -5.77
N TYR A 61 6.07 10.70 -5.15
CA TYR A 61 5.04 11.01 -4.15
C TYR A 61 5.61 11.78 -2.96
N GLN A 62 6.79 11.41 -2.46
CA GLN A 62 7.44 12.13 -1.36
C GLN A 62 7.86 13.55 -1.76
N LEU A 63 8.39 13.73 -2.97
CA LEU A 63 8.76 15.05 -3.48
C LEU A 63 7.53 15.93 -3.67
N GLU A 64 6.46 15.39 -4.24
CA GLU A 64 5.21 16.11 -4.41
C GLU A 64 4.62 16.56 -3.07
N GLU A 65 4.59 15.66 -2.07
CA GLU A 65 4.12 15.99 -0.72
C GLU A 65 4.97 17.09 -0.06
N ASN A 66 6.30 17.03 -0.20
CA ASN A 66 7.21 18.04 0.36
C ASN A 66 7.10 19.41 -0.32
N VAL A 67 6.79 19.45 -1.61
CA VAL A 67 6.61 20.71 -2.34
C VAL A 67 5.25 21.32 -2.08
N LEU A 68 4.20 20.48 -2.06
CA LEU A 68 2.83 20.95 -1.82
C LEU A 68 2.56 21.30 -0.36
N TYR A 69 3.19 20.58 0.56
CA TYR A 69 2.98 20.73 2.00
C TYR A 69 4.30 20.89 2.76
N PRO A 70 4.93 22.08 2.69
CA PRO A 70 6.15 22.34 3.44
C PRO A 70 5.97 22.07 4.93
N VAL A 71 6.94 21.39 5.55
CA VAL A 71 6.85 20.94 6.95
C VAL A 71 6.50 22.08 7.92
N ASP A 72 6.99 23.28 7.67
CA ASP A 72 6.74 24.43 8.56
C ASP A 72 5.26 24.85 8.59
N THR A 73 4.52 24.67 7.51
CA THR A 73 3.12 25.05 7.40
C THR A 73 2.17 23.85 7.42
N GLN A 74 2.70 22.63 7.35
CA GLN A 74 1.89 21.42 7.26
C GLN A 74 1.03 21.20 8.51
N VAL A 75 -0.23 20.85 8.29
CA VAL A 75 -1.14 20.33 9.29
C VAL A 75 -1.82 19.07 8.76
N ALA A 76 -1.87 18.03 9.57
CA ALA A 76 -2.57 16.80 9.24
C ALA A 76 -3.56 16.43 10.36
N VAL A 77 -4.74 15.96 9.95
CA VAL A 77 -5.79 15.52 10.88
C VAL A 77 -6.08 14.05 10.65
N PHE A 78 -6.00 13.28 11.72
CA PHE A 78 -6.23 11.84 11.73
C PHE A 78 -7.45 11.48 12.57
N LEU A 79 -8.15 10.43 12.16
CA LEU A 79 -9.28 9.86 12.90
C LEU A 79 -8.94 8.46 13.40
N THR A 80 -9.36 8.18 14.63
CA THR A 80 -9.33 6.84 15.24
C THR A 80 -10.60 6.58 16.04
N LEU A 81 -11.00 5.30 16.14
CA LEU A 81 -12.06 4.87 17.05
C LEU A 81 -11.43 4.27 18.32
N ARG A 82 -11.80 4.76 19.48
CA ARG A 82 -11.37 4.20 20.79
C ARG A 82 -12.23 3.01 21.21
N ASN A 83 -13.54 3.17 21.14
CA ASN A 83 -14.46 2.07 21.42
C ASN A 83 -14.97 1.48 20.11
N ARG A 84 -14.84 0.16 19.96
CA ARG A 84 -15.12 -0.56 18.72
C ARG A 84 -16.55 -1.06 18.65
N GLU A 85 -17.25 -1.06 19.79
CA GLU A 85 -18.60 -1.59 19.92
C GLU A 85 -19.56 -0.42 20.15
N GLY A 86 -20.59 -0.33 19.35
CA GLY A 86 -21.70 0.60 19.62
C GLY A 86 -21.76 1.86 18.78
N LEU A 87 -20.83 2.07 17.83
CA LEU A 87 -20.87 3.22 16.94
C LEU A 87 -20.52 2.84 15.50
N ASP A 88 -21.44 3.11 14.59
CA ASP A 88 -21.21 3.06 13.15
C ASP A 88 -21.09 4.48 12.63
N LEU A 89 -19.88 4.87 12.22
CA LEU A 89 -19.62 6.19 11.67
C LEU A 89 -20.10 6.26 10.23
N ASP A 90 -21.04 7.16 9.93
CA ASP A 90 -21.56 7.35 8.58
C ASP A 90 -20.79 8.44 7.82
N SER A 91 -20.52 9.59 8.47
CA SER A 91 -19.79 10.68 7.82
C SER A 91 -19.03 11.55 8.81
N VAL A 92 -18.01 12.20 8.28
CA VAL A 92 -17.22 13.23 8.97
C VAL A 92 -17.04 14.42 8.04
N GLU A 93 -17.28 15.60 8.55
CA GLU A 93 -16.97 16.87 7.90
C GLU A 93 -15.99 17.65 8.78
N LEU A 94 -14.93 18.18 8.20
CA LEU A 94 -13.95 19.00 8.89
C LEU A 94 -14.01 20.44 8.38
N TYR A 95 -13.92 21.35 9.32
CA TYR A 95 -13.82 22.78 9.05
C TYR A 95 -12.60 23.35 9.76
N LEU A 96 -11.85 24.16 9.05
CA LEU A 96 -10.71 24.89 9.59
C LEU A 96 -10.99 26.40 9.50
N ASN A 97 -11.05 27.07 10.64
CA ASN A 97 -11.46 28.47 10.73
C ASN A 97 -12.79 28.73 9.98
N ASP A 98 -13.80 27.87 10.23
CA ASP A 98 -15.11 27.85 9.60
C ASP A 98 -15.14 27.56 8.08
N THR A 99 -13.99 27.32 7.46
CA THR A 99 -13.92 26.90 6.06
C THR A 99 -13.94 25.37 5.99
N PRO A 100 -14.83 24.74 5.18
CA PRO A 100 -14.83 23.29 4.99
C PRO A 100 -13.55 22.85 4.27
N VAL A 101 -12.84 21.88 4.84
CA VAL A 101 -11.57 21.41 4.31
C VAL A 101 -11.57 19.92 3.93
N ALA A 102 -12.45 19.14 4.53
CA ALA A 102 -12.64 17.74 4.18
C ALA A 102 -14.05 17.26 4.49
N SER A 103 -14.54 16.33 3.68
CA SER A 103 -15.80 15.61 3.91
C SER A 103 -15.59 14.15 3.46
N HIS A 104 -16.02 13.21 4.29
CA HIS A 104 -15.89 11.79 4.02
C HIS A 104 -17.15 11.04 4.42
N LEU A 105 -17.62 10.15 3.51
CA LEU A 105 -18.71 9.21 3.76
C LEU A 105 -18.11 7.82 3.88
N TYR A 106 -18.44 7.11 4.95
CA TYR A 106 -17.84 5.81 5.27
C TYR A 106 -18.59 4.65 4.64
N THR A 107 -17.86 3.81 3.94
CA THR A 107 -18.32 2.49 3.51
C THR A 107 -18.24 1.48 4.66
N ASP A 108 -18.94 0.35 4.54
CA ASP A 108 -18.88 -0.73 5.55
C ASP A 108 -17.43 -1.21 5.78
N GLN A 109 -16.65 -1.36 4.72
CA GLN A 109 -15.27 -1.82 4.79
C GLN A 109 -14.35 -0.83 5.55
N GLU A 110 -14.54 0.48 5.35
CA GLU A 110 -13.79 1.50 6.06
C GLU A 110 -14.17 1.54 7.54
N ARG A 111 -15.46 1.41 7.86
CA ARG A 111 -15.94 1.28 9.24
C ARG A 111 -15.31 0.09 9.94
N ASP A 112 -15.28 -1.07 9.29
CA ASP A 112 -14.65 -2.27 9.85
C ASP A 112 -13.15 -2.09 10.07
N SER A 113 -12.47 -1.43 9.15
CA SER A 113 -11.04 -1.09 9.30
C SER A 113 -10.79 -0.18 10.49
N LEU A 114 -11.61 0.85 10.69
CA LEU A 114 -11.53 1.73 11.86
C LEU A 114 -11.81 0.97 13.17
N LYS A 115 -12.82 0.08 13.18
CA LYS A 115 -13.12 -0.78 14.33
C LYS A 115 -11.98 -1.73 14.67
N GLN A 116 -11.17 -2.13 13.69
CA GLN A 116 -9.97 -2.96 13.90
C GLN A 116 -8.76 -2.15 14.41
N GLY A 117 -8.93 -0.85 14.62
CA GLY A 117 -7.88 0.05 15.11
C GLY A 117 -7.16 0.79 13.99
N GLY A 118 -7.76 0.86 12.82
CA GLY A 118 -7.26 1.67 11.72
C GLY A 118 -7.18 3.15 12.10
N VAL A 119 -6.21 3.82 11.50
CA VAL A 119 -6.03 5.28 11.57
C VAL A 119 -6.26 5.84 10.18
N GLN A 120 -7.21 6.74 10.05
CA GLN A 120 -7.49 7.39 8.78
C GLN A 120 -6.97 8.83 8.79
N ARG A 121 -6.23 9.22 7.77
CA ARG A 121 -5.90 10.63 7.53
C ARG A 121 -7.08 11.29 6.83
N LEU A 122 -7.74 12.21 7.52
CA LEU A 122 -8.90 12.94 7.01
C LEU A 122 -8.50 14.16 6.19
N TYR A 123 -7.41 14.83 6.59
CA TYR A 123 -6.97 16.06 5.97
C TYR A 123 -5.46 16.23 6.07
N ILE A 124 -4.89 16.79 5.03
CA ILE A 124 -3.54 17.34 5.01
C ILE A 124 -3.58 18.66 4.25
N GLY A 125 -2.92 19.68 4.76
CA GLY A 125 -2.89 21.00 4.12
C GLY A 125 -1.88 21.93 4.76
N ASN A 126 -1.82 23.13 4.25
CA ASN A 126 -0.96 24.21 4.74
C ASN A 126 -1.75 25.20 5.57
N LEU A 127 -1.19 25.58 6.70
CA LEU A 127 -1.79 26.53 7.63
C LEU A 127 -0.72 27.50 8.12
N PRO A 128 -0.96 28.83 8.07
CA PRO A 128 0.01 29.79 8.60
C PRO A 128 0.16 29.63 10.11
N HIS A 129 1.28 30.09 10.64
CA HIS A 129 1.49 30.09 12.09
C HIS A 129 0.47 30.96 12.80
N GLY A 130 -0.02 30.53 13.95
CA GLY A 130 -1.01 31.29 14.71
C GLY A 130 -2.04 30.41 15.41
N ALA A 131 -3.06 31.04 15.95
CA ALA A 131 -4.19 30.39 16.58
C ALA A 131 -5.23 30.00 15.51
N HIS A 132 -5.71 28.78 15.57
CA HIS A 132 -6.67 28.21 14.63
C HIS A 132 -7.72 27.37 15.35
N GLN A 133 -8.84 27.19 14.68
CA GLN A 133 -9.95 26.39 15.16
C GLN A 133 -10.23 25.25 14.18
N LEU A 134 -10.19 24.02 14.69
CA LEU A 134 -10.64 22.83 13.99
C LEU A 134 -12.03 22.47 14.52
N LYS A 135 -13.01 22.39 13.63
CA LYS A 135 -14.36 21.92 13.94
C LYS A 135 -14.63 20.64 13.16
N ALA A 136 -15.09 19.63 13.86
CA ALA A 136 -15.52 18.36 13.28
C ALA A 136 -17.03 18.19 13.49
N VAL A 137 -17.72 17.81 12.42
CA VAL A 137 -19.13 17.43 12.46
C VAL A 137 -19.21 15.96 12.04
N LEU A 138 -19.75 15.13 12.91
CA LEU A 138 -19.88 13.70 12.65
C LEU A 138 -21.36 13.33 12.59
N THR A 139 -21.65 12.39 11.70
CA THR A 139 -22.92 11.66 11.72
C THR A 139 -22.58 10.19 11.94
N ALA A 140 -23.23 9.60 12.92
CA ALA A 140 -23.00 8.21 13.28
C ALA A 140 -24.31 7.55 13.67
N ARG A 141 -24.37 6.24 13.55
CA ARG A 141 -25.45 5.40 14.05
C ARG A 141 -25.00 4.73 15.33
N SER A 142 -25.74 5.00 16.39
CA SER A 142 -25.53 4.36 17.70
C SER A 142 -26.00 2.90 17.68
N ALA A 143 -25.53 2.10 18.64
CA ALA A 143 -25.98 0.72 18.83
C ALA A 143 -27.50 0.56 18.96
N ASN A 144 -28.21 1.62 19.33
CA ASN A 144 -29.68 1.69 19.41
C ASN A 144 -30.33 2.07 18.06
N GLU A 145 -29.61 1.96 16.95
CA GLU A 145 -30.04 2.35 15.59
C GLU A 145 -30.46 3.82 15.43
N ARG A 146 -30.07 4.67 16.39
CA ARG A 146 -30.39 6.10 16.33
C ARG A 146 -29.27 6.85 15.61
N PHE A 147 -29.63 7.68 14.63
CA PHE A 147 -28.70 8.61 14.02
C PHE A 147 -28.41 9.75 15.00
N VAL A 148 -27.15 9.97 15.24
CA VAL A 148 -26.64 11.02 16.11
C VAL A 148 -25.69 11.91 15.30
N ARG A 149 -25.95 13.20 15.31
CA ARG A 149 -25.02 14.22 14.79
C ARG A 149 -24.33 14.91 15.95
N ARG A 150 -23.02 14.95 15.92
CA ARG A 150 -22.19 15.60 16.92
C ARG A 150 -21.26 16.60 16.27
N GLU A 151 -21.11 17.73 16.95
CA GLU A 151 -20.14 18.76 16.60
C GLU A 151 -19.15 18.91 17.75
N ALA A 152 -17.87 18.96 17.40
CA ALA A 152 -16.79 19.17 18.35
C ALA A 152 -15.80 20.17 17.78
N THR A 153 -15.32 21.06 18.66
CA THR A 153 -14.42 22.15 18.30
C THR A 153 -13.15 22.04 19.12
N HIS A 154 -12.01 22.24 18.46
CA HIS A 154 -10.69 22.24 19.07
C HIS A 154 -9.93 23.50 18.65
N GLN A 155 -9.43 24.26 19.62
CA GLN A 155 -8.54 25.38 19.37
C GLN A 155 -7.10 24.94 19.55
N PHE A 156 -6.26 25.24 18.58
CA PHE A 156 -4.85 24.90 18.63
C PHE A 156 -3.99 26.03 18.09
N ARG A 157 -2.69 25.99 18.38
CA ARG A 157 -1.73 26.95 17.86
C ARG A 157 -0.75 26.27 16.93
N LYS A 158 -0.82 26.61 15.64
CA LYS A 158 0.18 26.17 14.65
C LYS A 158 1.51 26.84 14.94
N ARG A 159 2.50 26.05 15.24
CA ARG A 159 3.92 26.44 15.42
C ARG A 159 4.73 26.05 14.19
N PRO A 160 5.97 26.56 14.01
CA PRO A 160 6.89 26.05 13.03
C PRO A 160 7.08 24.52 13.19
N GLY A 161 7.19 23.80 12.07
CA GLY A 161 7.20 22.35 12.01
C GLY A 161 5.81 21.77 11.74
N GLU A 162 5.76 20.49 11.49
CA GLU A 162 4.52 19.74 11.25
C GLU A 162 3.61 19.75 12.48
N SER A 163 2.32 19.92 12.26
CA SER A 163 1.29 19.76 13.31
C SER A 163 0.39 18.58 12.95
N ARG A 164 0.32 17.61 13.85
CA ARG A 164 -0.54 16.43 13.71
C ARG A 164 -1.60 16.46 14.80
N ILE A 165 -2.86 16.42 14.39
CA ILE A 165 -4.00 16.40 15.30
C ILE A 165 -4.72 15.08 15.15
N GLN A 166 -4.76 14.30 16.22
CA GLN A 166 -5.57 13.09 16.28
C GLN A 166 -6.94 13.44 16.84
N MET A 167 -7.97 13.09 16.12
CA MET A 167 -9.35 13.07 16.56
C MET A 167 -9.72 11.63 16.93
N SER A 168 -10.13 11.42 18.18
CA SER A 168 -10.56 10.12 18.67
C SER A 168 -12.04 10.15 18.98
N LEU A 169 -12.76 9.18 18.39
CA LEU A 169 -14.16 8.94 18.71
C LEU A 169 -14.28 7.86 19.77
N ASP A 170 -15.11 8.11 20.76
CA ASP A 170 -15.49 7.17 21.79
C ASP A 170 -17.01 7.14 21.94
N ALA A 171 -17.59 5.96 22.13
CA ALA A 171 -19.00 5.80 22.42
C ALA A 171 -19.15 4.69 23.48
N ALA A 172 -19.21 5.10 24.74
CA ALA A 172 -19.29 4.17 25.86
C ALA A 172 -20.75 3.95 26.30
N ALA A 173 -21.02 2.73 26.80
CA ALA A 173 -22.27 2.42 27.47
C ALA A 173 -22.46 3.34 28.71
N PRO A 174 -23.71 3.63 29.15
CA PRO A 174 -24.97 3.06 28.64
C PRO A 174 -25.56 3.79 27.44
N ASP A 175 -25.21 5.04 27.20
CA ASP A 175 -25.91 5.90 26.24
C ASP A 175 -25.39 5.77 24.81
N TYR A 176 -24.18 5.24 24.62
CA TYR A 176 -23.49 5.12 23.33
C TYR A 176 -23.49 6.45 22.55
N GLU A 177 -23.48 7.57 23.26
CA GLU A 177 -23.34 8.86 22.61
C GLU A 177 -21.90 9.09 22.16
N PRO A 178 -21.69 9.49 20.89
CA PRO A 178 -20.34 9.74 20.42
C PRO A 178 -19.73 10.96 21.08
N VAL A 179 -18.58 10.75 21.69
CA VAL A 179 -17.73 11.78 22.28
C VAL A 179 -16.47 11.92 21.42
N VAL A 180 -16.17 13.16 21.06
CA VAL A 180 -14.98 13.49 20.25
C VAL A 180 -13.93 14.10 21.16
N SER A 181 -12.73 13.58 21.11
CA SER A 181 -11.57 14.15 21.78
C SER A 181 -10.47 14.46 20.76
N PHE A 182 -9.70 15.52 20.99
CA PHE A 182 -8.58 15.91 20.15
C PHE A 182 -7.29 15.85 20.94
N GLN A 183 -6.24 15.41 20.29
CA GLN A 183 -4.88 15.34 20.83
C GLN A 183 -3.89 15.81 19.79
N GLU A 184 -3.04 16.78 20.17
CA GLU A 184 -1.91 17.18 19.33
C GLU A 184 -0.74 16.23 19.55
N TRP A 185 -0.19 15.70 18.47
CA TRP A 185 1.06 14.93 18.53
C TRP A 185 2.24 15.87 18.39
N LYS A 186 3.20 15.65 19.25
CA LYS A 186 4.49 16.35 19.24
C LYS A 186 5.57 15.46 18.61
#